data_391d5edd89aa94b2e0897ff3213dbde1
#
_entry.id   391d5edd89aa94b2e0897ff3213dbde1
#
_cell.length_a   1.000
_cell.length_b   1.000
_cell.length_c   1.000
_cell.angle_alpha   90.00
_cell.angle_beta   90.00
_cell.angle_gamma   90.00
#
_symmetry.space_group_name_H-M   'P 1'
#
loop_
_entity.id
_entity.type
_entity.pdbx_description
1 polymer ?
#
loop_
_entity_poly.entity_id
_entity_poly.type
_entity_poly.pdbx_seq_one_letter_code
_entity_poly.pdbx_strand_id
1 'polypeptide(L)'
;MGETDLVKDLLKRFGKLVKQRQTWESHWQEVSDYMMPRKADVTKKRSQGDKRSELIFDSSPLHAVELLSASLHGMLTNPATPWFSLKFKNIELVDEDAAKEWLEDSTEKMYEAFNRSNFQQEIFELYHDLITFGTAAMYIEDDEEDIVRFSTRHIGEVYISENNKGKVDTVFAYGEQCKRNCIA
;
A
#
# COMPACT_ATOMS: atom_id res chain seq x y z
N MET A 1 31.53 5.26 -11.51
CA MET A 1 30.92 5.49 -10.16
C MET A 1 31.00 4.16 -9.44
N GLY A 2 31.79 4.02 -8.39
CA GLY A 2 31.96 2.72 -7.72
C GLY A 2 30.70 2.34 -6.92
N GLU A 3 30.46 1.06 -6.75
CA GLU A 3 29.31 0.52 -6.00
C GLU A 3 29.19 1.12 -4.57
N THR A 4 30.33 1.37 -3.94
CA THR A 4 30.44 2.05 -2.65
C THR A 4 29.96 3.50 -2.64
N ASP A 5 30.08 4.23 -3.75
CA ASP A 5 29.64 5.62 -3.85
C ASP A 5 28.11 5.69 -4.03
N LEU A 6 27.54 4.74 -4.78
CA LEU A 6 26.08 4.60 -4.92
C LEU A 6 25.41 4.32 -3.58
N VAL A 7 25.93 3.36 -2.81
CA VAL A 7 25.41 3.01 -1.50
C VAL A 7 25.45 4.21 -0.54
N LYS A 8 26.54 4.96 -0.52
CA LYS A 8 26.66 6.16 0.30
C LYS A 8 25.63 7.23 -0.08
N ASP A 9 25.37 7.44 -1.38
CA ASP A 9 24.36 8.41 -1.84
C ASP A 9 22.94 7.96 -1.45
N LEU A 10 22.62 6.69 -1.63
CA LEU A 10 21.34 6.11 -1.19
C LEU A 10 21.11 6.27 0.33
N LEU A 11 22.11 5.94 1.14
CA LEU A 11 22.02 6.12 2.59
C LEU A 11 21.88 7.60 2.98
N LYS A 12 22.53 8.50 2.28
CA LYS A 12 22.39 9.95 2.50
C LYS A 12 20.97 10.43 2.16
N ARG A 13 20.39 9.96 1.04
CA ARG A 13 19.00 10.27 0.65
C ARG A 13 18.02 9.72 1.67
N PHE A 14 18.18 8.47 2.06
CA PHE A 14 17.37 7.85 3.11
C PHE A 14 17.42 8.64 4.43
N GLY A 15 18.64 9.01 4.89
CA GLY A 15 18.81 9.83 6.10
C GLY A 15 18.11 11.19 6.06
N LYS A 16 17.98 11.82 4.88
CA LYS A 16 17.17 13.03 4.71
C LYS A 16 15.68 12.76 4.88
N LEU A 17 15.17 11.69 4.26
CA LEU A 17 13.75 11.30 4.37
C LEU A 17 13.36 10.95 5.80
N VAL A 18 14.22 10.24 6.53
CA VAL A 18 14.01 9.95 7.96
C VAL A 18 13.83 11.24 8.76
N LYS A 19 14.71 12.23 8.55
CA LYS A 19 14.60 13.53 9.25
C LYS A 19 13.33 14.30 8.89
N GLN A 20 12.94 14.31 7.60
CA GLN A 20 11.72 14.99 7.15
C GLN A 20 10.46 14.35 7.72
N ARG A 21 10.46 13.02 7.88
CA ARG A 21 9.31 12.26 8.39
C ARG A 21 9.13 12.34 9.91
N GLN A 22 10.15 12.70 10.64
CA GLN A 22 10.17 12.65 12.11
C GLN A 22 9.01 13.43 12.77
N THR A 23 8.59 14.55 12.19
CA THR A 23 7.43 15.32 12.69
C THR A 23 6.10 14.62 12.43
N TRP A 24 5.99 13.89 11.32
CA TRP A 24 4.80 13.10 10.98
C TRP A 24 4.66 11.83 11.82
N GLU A 25 5.76 11.21 12.21
CA GLU A 25 5.76 9.97 13.00
C GLU A 25 5.04 10.13 14.34
N SER A 26 5.25 11.25 15.03
CA SER A 26 4.57 11.54 16.29
C SER A 26 3.06 11.73 16.10
N HIS A 27 2.67 12.41 15.02
CA HIS A 27 1.26 12.60 14.66
C HIS A 27 0.59 11.27 14.27
N TRP A 28 1.24 10.46 13.44
CA TRP A 28 0.73 9.14 13.07
C TRP A 28 0.60 8.20 14.26
N GLN A 29 1.55 8.28 15.21
CA GLN A 29 1.46 7.51 16.44
C GLN A 29 0.22 7.91 17.26
N GLU A 30 -0.04 9.19 17.40
CA GLU A 30 -1.23 9.68 18.11
C GLU A 30 -2.52 9.23 17.42
N VAL A 31 -2.63 9.45 16.10
CA VAL A 31 -3.80 9.03 15.31
C VAL A 31 -4.03 7.52 15.41
N SER A 32 -2.97 6.71 15.29
CA SER A 32 -3.08 5.26 15.34
C SER A 32 -3.47 4.74 16.73
N ASP A 33 -3.00 5.37 17.80
CA ASP A 33 -3.36 4.99 19.17
C ASP A 33 -4.89 5.09 19.42
N TYR A 34 -5.59 6.01 18.71
CA TYR A 34 -7.05 6.19 18.84
C TYR A 34 -7.88 5.54 17.74
N MET A 35 -7.39 5.51 16.50
CA MET A 35 -8.16 5.08 15.34
C MET A 35 -7.81 3.67 14.86
N MET A 36 -6.55 3.25 15.03
CA MET A 36 -6.08 1.93 14.57
C MET A 36 -5.06 1.31 15.54
N PRO A 37 -5.48 0.93 16.75
CA PRO A 37 -4.57 0.45 17.81
C PRO A 37 -3.80 -0.81 17.41
N ARG A 38 -4.31 -1.61 16.46
CA ARG A 38 -3.61 -2.80 15.94
C ARG A 38 -2.32 -2.45 15.20
N LYS A 39 -2.27 -1.28 14.52
CA LYS A 39 -1.12 -0.76 13.76
C LYS A 39 -0.45 0.44 14.46
N ALA A 40 -0.62 0.60 15.76
CA ALA A 40 -0.12 1.75 16.54
C ALA A 40 1.35 1.66 16.93
N ASP A 41 2.16 0.89 16.20
CA ASP A 41 3.59 0.74 16.47
C ASP A 41 4.44 1.57 15.47
N VAL A 42 4.14 2.86 15.35
CA VAL A 42 4.88 3.77 14.46
C VAL A 42 6.20 4.21 15.11
N THR A 43 6.14 4.83 16.29
CA THR A 43 7.31 5.27 17.07
C THR A 43 7.54 4.41 18.32
N LYS A 44 6.46 3.87 18.89
CA LYS A 44 6.49 3.01 20.06
C LYS A 44 6.54 1.55 19.60
N LYS A 45 7.58 0.82 19.99
CA LYS A 45 7.64 -0.62 19.79
C LYS A 45 7.02 -1.32 20.99
N ARG A 46 5.95 -2.06 20.75
CA ARG A 46 5.27 -2.89 21.77
C ARG A 46 5.60 -4.36 21.56
N SER A 47 5.66 -5.10 22.66
CA SER A 47 5.83 -6.55 22.60
C SER A 47 4.52 -7.26 22.24
N GLN A 48 4.63 -8.52 21.81
CA GLN A 48 3.45 -9.36 21.62
C GLN A 48 2.72 -9.54 22.94
N GLY A 49 1.41 -9.28 22.96
CA GLY A 49 0.58 -9.39 24.16
C GLY A 49 0.43 -8.08 24.97
N ASP A 50 1.17 -7.03 24.64
CA ASP A 50 0.97 -5.73 25.27
C ASP A 50 -0.42 -5.15 24.95
N LYS A 51 -1.03 -4.50 25.94
CA LYS A 51 -2.32 -3.83 25.74
C LYS A 51 -2.18 -2.68 24.75
N ARG A 52 -3.08 -2.64 23.76
CA ARG A 52 -3.13 -1.59 22.74
C ARG A 52 -4.37 -0.71 22.86
N SER A 53 -5.24 -1.01 23.82
CA SER A 53 -6.53 -0.34 24.02
C SER A 53 -6.56 0.64 25.20
N GLU A 54 -5.42 0.94 25.80
CA GLU A 54 -5.36 1.78 27.02
C GLU A 54 -5.85 3.22 26.79
N LEU A 55 -5.69 3.74 25.57
CA LEU A 55 -6.10 5.09 25.19
C LEU A 55 -7.49 5.14 24.52
N ILE A 56 -8.15 4.00 24.39
CA ILE A 56 -9.48 3.95 23.78
C ILE A 56 -10.53 4.19 24.85
N PHE A 57 -10.99 5.41 24.96
CA PHE A 57 -12.09 5.80 25.85
C PHE A 57 -13.44 5.79 25.14
N ASP A 58 -13.43 5.94 23.80
CA ASP A 58 -14.60 5.89 22.93
C ASP A 58 -14.26 5.08 21.67
N SER A 59 -15.18 4.21 21.27
CA SER A 59 -15.02 3.36 20.07
C SER A 59 -15.52 4.03 18.78
N SER A 60 -16.09 5.22 18.84
CA SER A 60 -16.62 5.93 17.68
C SER A 60 -15.59 6.13 16.54
N PRO A 61 -14.33 6.52 16.82
CA PRO A 61 -13.32 6.67 15.76
C PRO A 61 -12.99 5.35 15.05
N LEU A 62 -12.88 4.25 15.80
CA LEU A 62 -12.63 2.92 15.23
C LEU A 62 -13.76 2.49 14.32
N HIS A 63 -15.01 2.67 14.77
CA HIS A 63 -16.19 2.32 13.98
C HIS A 63 -16.30 3.18 12.72
N ALA A 64 -15.98 4.46 12.80
CA ALA A 64 -15.99 5.38 11.66
C ALA A 64 -14.97 4.96 10.58
N VAL A 65 -13.75 4.58 10.97
CA VAL A 65 -12.71 4.08 10.04
C VAL A 65 -13.16 2.80 9.38
N GLU A 66 -13.70 1.84 10.15
CA GLU A 66 -14.20 0.57 9.64
C GLU A 66 -15.34 0.77 8.62
N LEU A 67 -16.32 1.60 8.96
CA LEU A 67 -17.46 1.91 8.09
C LEU A 67 -17.01 2.59 6.79
N LEU A 68 -16.09 3.55 6.88
CA LEU A 68 -15.58 4.26 5.72
C LEU A 68 -14.74 3.32 4.83
N SER A 69 -13.89 2.47 5.41
CA SER A 69 -13.11 1.48 4.66
C SER A 69 -13.99 0.49 3.93
N ALA A 70 -15.02 -0.03 4.60
CA ALA A 70 -16.00 -0.93 3.98
C ALA A 70 -16.77 -0.24 2.84
N SER A 71 -17.13 1.04 3.03
CA SER A 71 -17.81 1.81 1.99
C SER A 71 -16.92 2.05 0.78
N LEU A 72 -15.66 2.44 0.98
CA LEU A 72 -14.70 2.61 -0.12
C LEU A 72 -14.46 1.29 -0.87
N HIS A 73 -14.27 0.18 -0.14
CA HIS A 73 -14.10 -1.13 -0.75
C HIS A 73 -15.33 -1.53 -1.58
N GLY A 74 -16.54 -1.36 -1.04
CA GLY A 74 -17.78 -1.69 -1.75
C GLY A 74 -18.05 -0.81 -2.97
N MET A 75 -17.55 0.44 -2.97
CA MET A 75 -17.77 1.39 -4.08
C MET A 75 -16.67 1.33 -5.15
N LEU A 76 -15.40 1.13 -4.77
CA LEU A 76 -14.26 1.26 -5.68
C LEU A 76 -13.75 -0.09 -6.19
N THR A 77 -13.75 -1.11 -5.34
CA THR A 77 -13.14 -2.43 -5.64
C THR A 77 -14.05 -3.59 -5.25
N ASN A 78 -15.34 -3.45 -5.57
CA ASN A 78 -16.33 -4.48 -5.26
C ASN A 78 -15.99 -5.78 -6.02
N PRO A 79 -15.82 -6.92 -5.33
CA PRO A 79 -15.50 -8.20 -5.96
C PRO A 79 -16.64 -8.74 -6.84
N ALA A 80 -17.88 -8.30 -6.63
CA ALA A 80 -19.04 -8.79 -7.36
C ALA A 80 -19.27 -8.08 -8.71
N THR A 81 -18.60 -6.95 -8.96
CA THR A 81 -18.80 -6.15 -10.18
C THR A 81 -17.45 -5.74 -10.77
N PRO A 82 -17.33 -5.73 -12.12
CA PRO A 82 -16.15 -5.20 -12.79
C PRO A 82 -15.95 -3.72 -12.42
N TRP A 83 -14.79 -3.39 -11.85
CA TRP A 83 -14.44 -2.04 -11.43
C TRP A 83 -13.36 -1.38 -12.28
N PHE A 84 -12.75 -2.12 -13.23
CA PHE A 84 -11.83 -1.58 -14.23
C PHE A 84 -12.01 -2.30 -15.58
N SER A 85 -11.55 -1.67 -16.64
CA SER A 85 -11.41 -2.27 -17.97
C SER A 85 -10.15 -1.74 -18.65
N LEU A 86 -9.50 -2.58 -19.44
CA LEU A 86 -8.34 -2.18 -20.24
C LEU A 86 -8.79 -1.44 -21.50
N LYS A 87 -8.00 -0.44 -21.93
CA LYS A 87 -8.21 0.30 -23.16
C LYS A 87 -6.88 0.62 -23.83
N PHE A 88 -6.83 0.55 -25.15
CA PHE A 88 -5.68 1.06 -25.88
C PHE A 88 -5.62 2.58 -25.82
N LYS A 89 -4.41 3.11 -25.70
CA LYS A 89 -4.16 4.55 -25.77
C LYS A 89 -4.26 5.08 -27.21
N ASN A 90 -4.00 4.23 -28.20
CA ASN A 90 -4.06 4.59 -29.62
C ASN A 90 -5.51 4.44 -30.12
N ILE A 91 -6.08 5.54 -30.61
CA ILE A 91 -7.46 5.64 -31.10
C ILE A 91 -7.70 4.72 -32.30
N GLU A 92 -6.70 4.50 -33.16
CA GLU A 92 -6.81 3.67 -34.36
C GLU A 92 -7.10 2.19 -34.05
N LEU A 93 -6.65 1.70 -32.90
CA LEU A 93 -6.86 0.31 -32.46
C LEU A 93 -8.18 0.11 -31.69
N VAL A 94 -8.84 1.19 -31.29
CA VAL A 94 -10.07 1.13 -30.47
C VAL A 94 -11.25 0.54 -31.26
N ASP A 95 -11.27 0.71 -32.59
CA ASP A 95 -12.37 0.26 -33.45
C ASP A 95 -12.14 -1.12 -34.03
N GLU A 96 -10.96 -1.71 -33.85
CA GLU A 96 -10.65 -3.05 -34.38
C GLU A 96 -11.21 -4.15 -33.46
N ASP A 97 -12.06 -5.03 -34.03
CA ASP A 97 -12.75 -6.06 -33.23
C ASP A 97 -11.80 -7.06 -32.58
N ALA A 98 -10.73 -7.47 -33.26
CA ALA A 98 -9.69 -8.35 -32.69
C ALA A 98 -8.95 -7.69 -31.46
N ALA A 99 -8.77 -6.38 -31.53
CA ALA A 99 -8.16 -5.63 -30.42
C ALA A 99 -9.08 -5.53 -29.20
N LYS A 100 -10.39 -5.37 -29.43
CA LYS A 100 -11.42 -5.38 -28.37
C LYS A 100 -11.49 -6.74 -27.68
N GLU A 101 -11.57 -7.82 -28.45
CA GLU A 101 -11.61 -9.20 -27.92
C GLU A 101 -10.37 -9.51 -27.08
N TRP A 102 -9.18 -9.11 -27.54
CA TRP A 102 -7.95 -9.28 -26.77
C TRP A 102 -7.96 -8.49 -25.44
N LEU A 103 -8.49 -7.27 -25.44
CA LEU A 103 -8.61 -6.45 -24.22
C LEU A 103 -9.60 -7.04 -23.22
N GLU A 104 -10.74 -7.55 -23.71
CA GLU A 104 -11.75 -8.21 -22.87
C GLU A 104 -11.17 -9.48 -22.24
N ASP A 105 -10.54 -10.37 -23.02
CA ASP A 105 -9.88 -11.58 -22.55
C ASP A 105 -8.76 -11.25 -21.53
N SER A 106 -7.95 -10.22 -21.82
CA SER A 106 -6.90 -9.77 -20.89
C SER A 106 -7.47 -9.20 -19.58
N THR A 107 -8.56 -8.46 -19.66
CA THR A 107 -9.25 -7.91 -18.49
C THR A 107 -9.82 -9.05 -17.63
N GLU A 108 -10.46 -10.05 -18.24
CA GLU A 108 -11.00 -11.21 -17.53
C GLU A 108 -9.91 -12.00 -16.82
N LYS A 109 -8.78 -12.28 -17.49
CA LYS A 109 -7.60 -12.94 -16.87
C LYS A 109 -7.02 -12.16 -15.68
N MET A 110 -7.02 -10.82 -15.76
CA MET A 110 -6.61 -10.00 -14.62
C MET A 110 -7.57 -10.11 -13.44
N TYR A 111 -8.89 -10.14 -13.70
CA TYR A 111 -9.88 -10.37 -12.64
C TYR A 111 -9.73 -11.75 -12.00
N GLU A 112 -9.49 -12.79 -12.79
CA GLU A 112 -9.22 -14.15 -12.28
C GLU A 112 -7.99 -14.17 -11.38
N ALA A 113 -6.90 -13.52 -11.80
CA ALA A 113 -5.67 -13.42 -10.99
C ALA A 113 -5.92 -12.68 -9.67
N PHE A 114 -6.65 -11.56 -9.68
CA PHE A 114 -7.00 -10.83 -8.46
C PHE A 114 -7.91 -11.64 -7.53
N ASN A 115 -8.87 -12.39 -8.07
CA ASN A 115 -9.79 -13.21 -7.28
C ASN A 115 -9.10 -14.45 -6.67
N ARG A 116 -8.07 -14.99 -7.32
CA ARG A 116 -7.25 -16.08 -6.75
C ARG A 116 -6.32 -15.60 -5.67
N SER A 117 -5.80 -14.39 -5.83
CA SER A 117 -4.83 -13.79 -4.92
C SER A 117 -5.48 -13.25 -3.63
N ASN A 118 -4.65 -12.75 -2.74
CA ASN A 118 -5.08 -12.08 -1.51
C ASN A 118 -5.47 -10.60 -1.73
N PHE A 119 -5.74 -10.18 -2.97
CA PHE A 119 -6.02 -8.79 -3.34
C PHE A 119 -7.12 -8.15 -2.49
N GLN A 120 -8.25 -8.83 -2.34
CA GLN A 120 -9.42 -8.28 -1.64
C GLN A 120 -9.13 -7.97 -0.16
N GLN A 121 -8.33 -8.81 0.49
CA GLN A 121 -7.92 -8.59 1.87
C GLN A 121 -6.94 -7.42 1.98
N GLU A 122 -5.93 -7.38 1.12
CA GLU A 122 -4.88 -6.37 1.17
C GLU A 122 -5.38 -4.99 0.74
N ILE A 123 -6.30 -4.90 -0.24
CA ILE A 123 -6.89 -3.61 -0.64
C ILE A 123 -7.78 -3.03 0.47
N PHE A 124 -8.44 -3.86 1.25
CA PHE A 124 -9.21 -3.43 2.40
C PHE A 124 -8.29 -2.85 3.49
N GLU A 125 -7.17 -3.54 3.79
CA GLU A 125 -6.12 -3.03 4.68
C GLU A 125 -5.51 -1.71 4.17
N LEU A 126 -5.31 -1.59 2.85
CA LEU A 126 -4.83 -0.36 2.23
C LEU A 126 -5.80 0.81 2.46
N TYR A 127 -7.11 0.59 2.36
CA TYR A 127 -8.11 1.63 2.63
C TYR A 127 -8.09 2.06 4.10
N HIS A 128 -7.90 1.12 5.03
CA HIS A 128 -7.72 1.44 6.45
C HIS A 128 -6.51 2.36 6.66
N ASP A 129 -5.37 2.02 6.10
CA ASP A 129 -4.16 2.82 6.21
C ASP A 129 -4.33 4.19 5.56
N LEU A 130 -4.95 4.25 4.38
CA LEU A 130 -5.21 5.50 3.65
C LEU A 130 -6.12 6.45 4.44
N ILE A 131 -7.18 5.95 5.05
CA ILE A 131 -8.12 6.74 5.85
C ILE A 131 -7.45 7.23 7.12
N THR A 132 -6.66 6.39 7.78
CA THR A 132 -6.04 6.71 9.07
C THR A 132 -4.85 7.64 8.93
N PHE A 133 -3.96 7.38 7.97
CA PHE A 133 -2.68 8.07 7.84
C PHE A 133 -2.62 9.05 6.66
N GLY A 134 -3.63 9.05 5.77
CA GLY A 134 -3.64 9.86 4.54
C GLY A 134 -2.70 9.33 3.45
N THR A 135 -1.95 8.27 3.74
CA THR A 135 -0.99 7.64 2.84
C THR A 135 -0.95 6.14 3.12
N ALA A 136 -0.88 5.35 2.06
CA ALA A 136 -0.76 3.91 2.17
C ALA A 136 0.16 3.38 1.06
N ALA A 137 0.79 2.23 1.27
CA ALA A 137 1.66 1.60 0.31
C ALA A 137 1.36 0.11 0.22
N MET A 138 1.18 -0.38 -0.99
CA MET A 138 1.01 -1.79 -1.30
C MET A 138 2.18 -2.27 -2.14
N TYR A 139 2.75 -3.38 -1.77
CA TYR A 139 3.78 -4.08 -2.52
C TYR A 139 3.14 -5.22 -3.30
N ILE A 140 3.55 -5.39 -4.54
CA ILE A 140 3.05 -6.43 -5.45
C ILE A 140 4.25 -7.27 -5.88
N GLU A 141 4.14 -8.56 -5.74
CA GLU A 141 5.18 -9.52 -6.12
C GLU A 141 4.58 -10.72 -6.88
N ASP A 142 5.40 -11.37 -7.66
CA ASP A 142 5.03 -12.62 -8.32
C ASP A 142 4.87 -13.73 -7.29
N ASP A 143 3.89 -14.60 -7.48
CA ASP A 143 3.65 -15.77 -6.64
C ASP A 143 3.48 -17.01 -7.51
N GLU A 144 4.16 -18.10 -7.17
CA GLU A 144 4.14 -19.34 -7.94
C GLU A 144 2.79 -20.09 -7.82
N GLU A 145 2.06 -19.89 -6.73
CA GLU A 145 0.78 -20.57 -6.47
C GLU A 145 -0.41 -19.72 -6.96
N ASP A 146 -0.43 -18.41 -6.65
CA ASP A 146 -1.57 -17.53 -6.90
C ASP A 146 -1.31 -16.48 -7.98
N ILE A 147 -0.21 -16.61 -8.75
CA ILE A 147 0.23 -15.71 -9.83
C ILE A 147 0.74 -14.38 -9.28
N VAL A 148 0.00 -13.73 -8.40
CA VAL A 148 0.32 -12.41 -7.82
C VAL A 148 -0.01 -12.39 -6.35
N ARG A 149 0.90 -11.84 -5.55
CA ARG A 149 0.72 -11.63 -4.12
C ARG A 149 0.78 -10.14 -3.80
N PHE A 150 -0.14 -9.69 -2.98
CA PHE A 150 -0.22 -8.33 -2.48
C PHE A 150 0.20 -8.27 -1.01
N SER A 151 0.81 -7.16 -0.60
CA SER A 151 1.21 -6.95 0.78
C SER A 151 1.12 -5.46 1.11
N THR A 152 0.20 -5.10 1.97
CA THR A 152 0.05 -3.73 2.47
C THR A 152 1.11 -3.47 3.51
N ARG A 153 1.96 -2.47 3.26
CA ARG A 153 3.08 -2.12 4.12
C ARG A 153 2.69 -1.10 5.17
N HIS A 154 3.10 -1.35 6.40
CA HIS A 154 2.88 -0.42 7.50
C HIS A 154 3.55 0.93 7.21
N ILE A 155 2.88 2.05 7.51
CA ILE A 155 3.39 3.40 7.25
C ILE A 155 4.75 3.64 7.92
N GLY A 156 5.01 3.00 9.05
CA GLY A 156 6.30 3.05 9.75
C GLY A 156 7.48 2.51 8.93
N GLU A 157 7.24 1.63 7.98
CA GLU A 157 8.25 0.93 7.19
C GLU A 157 8.55 1.62 5.85
N VAL A 158 7.68 2.52 5.38
CA VAL A 158 7.74 3.11 4.04
C VAL A 158 8.14 4.57 4.09
N TYR A 159 9.12 4.96 3.30
CA TYR A 159 9.59 6.33 3.12
C TYR A 159 9.42 6.70 1.65
N ILE A 160 8.66 7.73 1.37
CA ILE A 160 8.38 8.20 0.03
C ILE A 160 8.96 9.60 -0.19
N SER A 161 9.38 9.87 -1.41
CA SER A 161 9.82 11.19 -1.83
C SER A 161 9.18 11.54 -3.17
N GLU A 162 8.80 12.80 -3.30
CA GLU A 162 8.24 13.35 -4.51
C GLU A 162 9.31 14.11 -5.30
N ASN A 163 9.15 14.12 -6.61
CA ASN A 163 9.94 14.96 -7.50
C ASN A 163 9.37 16.39 -7.55
N ASN A 164 10.04 17.27 -8.30
CA ASN A 164 9.63 18.68 -8.49
C ASN A 164 8.23 18.83 -9.13
N LYS A 165 7.62 17.75 -9.62
CA LYS A 165 6.29 17.72 -10.23
C LYS A 165 5.21 17.17 -9.27
N GLY A 166 5.55 16.93 -8.00
CA GLY A 166 4.63 16.33 -7.02
C GLY A 166 4.31 14.86 -7.30
N LYS A 167 5.16 14.15 -8.05
CA LYS A 167 4.99 12.70 -8.27
C LYS A 167 6.00 11.95 -7.44
N VAL A 168 5.54 10.89 -6.77
CA VAL A 168 6.43 9.97 -6.06
C VAL A 168 7.35 9.30 -7.06
N ASP A 169 8.66 9.46 -6.88
CA ASP A 169 9.71 8.87 -7.72
C ASP A 169 10.70 8.01 -6.92
N THR A 170 10.71 8.13 -5.62
CA THR A 170 11.61 7.39 -4.75
C THR A 170 10.84 6.79 -3.59
N VAL A 171 10.96 5.48 -3.42
CA VAL A 171 10.37 4.73 -2.32
C VAL A 171 11.44 3.90 -1.65
N PHE A 172 11.57 4.04 -0.32
CA PHE A 172 12.36 3.13 0.51
C PHE A 172 11.40 2.36 1.40
N ALA A 173 11.47 1.04 1.38
CA ALA A 173 10.74 0.17 2.28
C ALA A 173 11.73 -0.55 3.21
N TYR A 174 11.42 -0.57 4.50
CA TYR A 174 12.19 -1.28 5.51
C TYR A 174 11.31 -2.34 6.16
N GLY A 175 11.76 -3.60 6.16
CA GLY A 175 11.00 -4.69 6.76
C GLY A 175 11.78 -6.03 6.72
N GLU A 176 11.38 -6.98 7.54
CA GLU A 176 12.05 -8.30 7.61
C GLU A 176 11.92 -9.11 6.31
N GLN A 177 10.90 -8.88 5.52
CA GLN A 177 10.71 -9.54 4.21
C GLN A 177 11.63 -8.98 3.12
N CYS A 178 12.10 -7.73 3.25
CA CYS A 178 13.09 -7.18 2.33
C CYS A 178 14.45 -7.91 2.39
N LYS A 179 14.72 -8.64 3.48
CA LYS A 179 15.95 -9.43 3.62
C LYS A 179 16.02 -10.67 2.73
N ARG A 180 14.89 -11.15 2.21
CA ARG A 180 14.87 -12.36 1.34
C ARG A 180 15.00 -12.04 -0.15
N ASN A 181 14.52 -10.89 -0.61
CA ASN A 181 14.45 -10.56 -2.04
C ASN A 181 15.36 -9.39 -2.48
N CYS A 182 16.15 -8.81 -1.59
CA CYS A 182 17.13 -7.76 -1.94
C CYS A 182 18.52 -8.31 -2.27
N ILE A 183 18.63 -9.60 -2.57
CA ILE A 183 19.87 -10.23 -3.10
C ILE A 183 19.52 -10.77 -4.49
N ALA A 184 19.58 -9.92 -5.48
CA ALA A 184 19.82 -10.28 -6.87
C ALA A 184 20.63 -9.14 -7.51
#